data_60b167b64a65d1993caf615c46b2af3b
#
_entry.id   60b167b64a65d1993caf615c46b2af3b
#
_cell.length_a   1.000
_cell.length_b   1.000
_cell.length_c   1.000
_cell.angle_alpha   90.00
_cell.angle_beta   90.00
_cell.angle_gamma   90.00
#
_symmetry.space_group_name_H-M   'P 1'
#
loop_
_entity.id
_entity.type
_entity.pdbx_description
1 polymer ?
#
loop_
_entity_poly.entity_id
_entity_poly.type
_entity_poly.pdbx_seq_one_letter_code
_entity_poly.pdbx_strand_id
1 'polypeptide(L)'
;MFTWSGLYESINLGYDAIKVASYDCASFRFIKEIKKYWDKIFVSTGATYEHEIEKTVNILEGSDYHLLHCVTIYPTKLNQLHLSRMEQLRKYNENIGFSDHTKPYETGLIASKLAIWLGASCIERHFTILDENLTKDGPVSINPHQLNELSEFGGYDKLKQKEIIEDEFPSWQASLGNPDRKLSTEELMNRDYYRGRFASSLENKVVNNWENFAKP
;
A
#
# COMPACT_ATOMS: atom_id res chain seq x y z
N MET A 1 6.68 8.24 -0.01
CA MET A 1 8.00 8.78 0.39
C MET A 1 9.05 7.73 0.18
N PHE A 2 10.18 8.04 -0.47
CA PHE A 2 11.18 7.05 -0.87
C PHE A 2 12.62 7.42 -0.51
N THR A 3 12.91 8.67 -0.12
CA THR A 3 14.29 9.10 0.14
C THR A 3 14.37 10.08 1.30
N TRP A 4 15.53 10.13 1.94
CA TRP A 4 15.80 11.10 3.01
C TRP A 4 15.74 12.55 2.52
N SER A 5 16.29 12.83 1.33
CA SER A 5 16.18 14.17 0.74
C SER A 5 14.72 14.57 0.51
N GLY A 6 13.93 13.66 -0.11
CA GLY A 6 12.51 13.90 -0.31
C GLY A 6 11.72 14.09 0.99
N LEU A 7 12.11 13.41 2.07
CA LEU A 7 11.51 13.62 3.39
C LEU A 7 11.72 15.07 3.87
N TYR A 8 12.96 15.55 3.85
CA TYR A 8 13.26 16.90 4.32
C TYR A 8 12.64 17.99 3.42
N GLU A 9 12.57 17.77 2.12
CA GLU A 9 11.85 18.66 1.19
C GLU A 9 10.35 18.69 1.51
N SER A 10 9.75 17.54 1.81
CA SER A 10 8.31 17.42 2.09
C SER A 10 7.86 18.06 3.39
N ILE A 11 8.74 18.21 4.39
CA ILE A 11 8.40 18.84 5.67
C ILE A 11 7.85 20.26 5.47
N ASN A 12 8.40 21.00 4.51
CA ASN A 12 8.02 22.39 4.25
C ASN A 12 6.80 22.53 3.32
N LEU A 13 6.26 21.43 2.81
CA LEU A 13 5.12 21.44 1.88
C LEU A 13 3.75 21.44 2.57
N GLY A 14 3.72 21.23 3.90
CA GLY A 14 2.51 21.33 4.72
C GLY A 14 1.49 20.22 4.48
N TYR A 15 1.93 19.02 4.10
CA TYR A 15 1.03 17.88 3.97
C TYR A 15 0.56 17.38 5.34
N ASP A 16 -0.75 17.10 5.48
CA ASP A 16 -1.36 16.58 6.72
C ASP A 16 -0.99 15.13 7.00
N ALA A 17 -0.57 14.39 5.98
CA ALA A 17 -0.25 12.97 6.08
C ALA A 17 0.89 12.57 5.16
N ILE A 18 1.56 11.45 5.50
CA ILE A 18 2.64 10.90 4.70
C ILE A 18 2.41 9.43 4.36
N LYS A 19 2.85 9.00 3.18
CA LYS A 19 2.79 7.59 2.76
C LYS A 19 4.20 6.99 2.67
N VAL A 20 4.35 5.85 3.33
CA VAL A 20 5.54 4.98 3.25
C VAL A 20 5.23 3.79 2.34
N ALA A 21 6.02 3.61 1.29
CA ALA A 21 5.84 2.51 0.35
C ALA A 21 6.24 1.15 0.96
N SER A 22 5.74 0.05 0.37
CA SER A 22 5.99 -1.31 0.85
C SER A 22 7.47 -1.63 1.05
N TYR A 23 8.32 -1.20 0.14
CA TYR A 23 9.76 -1.49 0.20
C TYR A 23 10.50 -0.75 1.32
N ASP A 24 9.86 0.24 1.95
CA ASP A 24 10.36 0.99 3.10
C ASP A 24 9.61 0.69 4.40
N CYS A 25 8.68 -0.26 4.40
CA CYS A 25 7.99 -0.70 5.61
C CYS A 25 8.98 -1.16 6.70
N ALA A 26 10.10 -1.78 6.32
CA ALA A 26 11.15 -2.20 7.22
C ALA A 26 12.34 -1.22 7.31
N SER A 27 12.20 -0.01 6.79
CA SER A 27 13.20 1.05 6.93
C SER A 27 13.03 1.79 8.26
N PHE A 28 13.27 1.09 9.36
CA PHE A 28 12.91 1.51 10.72
C PHE A 28 13.44 2.89 11.13
N ARG A 29 14.68 3.20 10.75
CA ARG A 29 15.28 4.51 11.05
C ARG A 29 14.56 5.62 10.29
N PHE A 30 14.23 5.36 9.02
CA PHE A 30 13.49 6.29 8.17
C PHE A 30 12.08 6.55 8.72
N ILE A 31 11.37 5.50 9.16
CA ILE A 31 10.05 5.62 9.78
C ILE A 31 10.12 6.37 11.11
N LYS A 32 11.15 6.15 11.93
CA LYS A 32 11.38 6.94 13.15
C LYS A 32 11.54 8.42 12.87
N GLU A 33 12.22 8.76 11.77
CA GLU A 33 12.38 10.16 11.38
C GLU A 33 11.06 10.76 10.88
N ILE A 34 10.34 10.04 10.01
CA ILE A 34 9.01 10.44 9.49
C ILE A 34 8.06 10.77 10.65
N LYS A 35 8.00 9.92 11.66
CA LYS A 35 7.13 10.08 12.84
C LYS A 35 7.34 11.41 13.61
N LYS A 36 8.48 12.06 13.47
CA LYS A 36 8.72 13.36 14.13
C LYS A 36 7.97 14.52 13.49
N TYR A 37 7.53 14.38 12.24
CA TYR A 37 7.00 15.47 11.45
C TYR A 37 5.55 15.26 11.01
N TRP A 38 5.04 14.01 11.05
CA TRP A 38 3.66 13.71 10.68
C TRP A 38 2.99 12.86 11.74
N ASP A 39 1.83 13.30 12.16
CA ASP A 39 0.97 12.54 13.07
C ASP A 39 0.25 11.42 12.32
N LYS A 40 -0.15 11.67 11.06
CA LYS A 40 -0.89 10.70 10.24
C LYS A 40 0.03 10.03 9.20
N ILE A 41 0.16 8.70 9.34
CA ILE A 41 1.13 7.94 8.56
C ILE A 41 0.46 6.71 7.93
N PHE A 42 0.54 6.58 6.61
CA PHE A 42 0.11 5.38 5.89
C PHE A 42 1.33 4.52 5.54
N VAL A 43 1.27 3.22 5.83
CA VAL A 43 2.37 2.28 5.56
C VAL A 43 1.85 1.08 4.79
N SER A 44 2.29 0.89 3.55
CA SER A 44 2.03 -0.34 2.81
C SER A 44 2.94 -1.48 3.29
N THR A 45 2.37 -2.69 3.43
CA THR A 45 3.03 -3.85 4.02
C THR A 45 3.41 -4.93 3.00
N GLY A 46 3.38 -4.62 1.71
CA GLY A 46 3.75 -5.56 0.66
C GLY A 46 5.23 -5.96 0.73
N ALA A 47 5.55 -7.19 0.33
CA ALA A 47 6.90 -7.74 0.38
C ALA A 47 7.63 -7.58 1.73
N THR A 48 6.87 -7.52 2.83
CA THR A 48 7.38 -7.30 4.19
C THR A 48 7.06 -8.51 5.05
N TYR A 49 8.04 -8.96 5.84
CA TYR A 49 7.84 -10.07 6.77
C TYR A 49 7.08 -9.62 8.02
N GLU A 50 6.36 -10.55 8.65
CA GLU A 50 5.54 -10.29 9.84
C GLU A 50 6.34 -9.58 10.96
N HIS A 51 7.51 -10.10 11.28
CA HIS A 51 8.38 -9.51 12.32
C HIS A 51 8.90 -8.11 12.00
N GLU A 52 8.93 -7.74 10.72
CA GLU A 52 9.29 -6.39 10.28
C GLU A 52 8.10 -5.44 10.46
N ILE A 53 6.88 -5.93 10.14
CA ILE A 53 5.64 -5.18 10.38
C ILE A 53 5.49 -4.88 11.88
N GLU A 54 5.71 -5.89 12.74
CA GLU A 54 5.67 -5.72 14.21
C GLU A 54 6.63 -4.63 14.69
N LYS A 55 7.87 -4.65 14.21
CA LYS A 55 8.84 -3.60 14.56
C LYS A 55 8.40 -2.21 14.10
N THR A 56 7.81 -2.11 12.91
CA THR A 56 7.29 -0.86 12.38
C THR A 56 6.13 -0.35 13.21
N VAL A 57 5.19 -1.22 13.57
CA VAL A 57 4.06 -0.89 14.44
C VAL A 57 4.55 -0.36 15.80
N ASN A 58 5.52 -1.03 16.43
CA ASN A 58 6.11 -0.56 17.69
C ASN A 58 6.75 0.82 17.57
N ILE A 59 7.33 1.16 16.40
CA ILE A 59 7.86 2.51 16.16
C ILE A 59 6.73 3.52 16.05
N LEU A 60 5.62 3.15 15.41
CA LEU A 60 4.47 4.01 15.15
C LEU A 60 3.51 4.15 16.35
N GLU A 61 3.73 3.43 17.44
CA GLU A 61 2.92 3.51 18.65
C GLU A 61 2.72 4.97 19.09
N GLY A 62 1.46 5.36 19.34
CA GLY A 62 1.08 6.73 19.70
C GLY A 62 0.89 7.69 18.51
N SER A 63 1.06 7.26 17.26
CA SER A 63 0.70 8.03 16.06
C SER A 63 -0.64 7.56 15.49
N ASP A 64 -1.31 8.40 14.69
CA ASP A 64 -2.41 7.98 13.82
C ASP A 64 -1.83 7.29 12.58
N TYR A 65 -1.79 5.96 12.56
CA TYR A 65 -1.26 5.24 11.42
C TYR A 65 -2.26 4.25 10.82
N HIS A 66 -2.12 4.03 9.52
CA HIS A 66 -2.87 3.04 8.76
C HIS A 66 -1.91 2.03 8.13
N LEU A 67 -2.15 0.74 8.32
CA LEU A 67 -1.47 -0.30 7.57
C LEU A 67 -2.25 -0.62 6.30
N LEU A 68 -1.60 -0.61 5.14
CA LEU A 68 -2.23 -0.99 3.89
C LEU A 68 -1.74 -2.38 3.48
N HIS A 69 -2.68 -3.32 3.38
CA HIS A 69 -2.38 -4.58 2.70
C HIS A 69 -1.99 -4.29 1.24
N CYS A 70 -0.97 -4.96 0.77
CA CYS A 70 -0.43 -4.76 -0.57
C CYS A 70 0.22 -6.05 -1.07
N VAL A 71 0.07 -6.35 -2.35
CA VAL A 71 0.84 -7.37 -3.07
C VAL A 71 1.75 -6.65 -4.06
N THR A 72 3.07 -6.86 -3.96
CA THR A 72 4.07 -6.13 -4.76
C THR A 72 4.34 -6.81 -6.10
N ILE A 73 3.27 -7.14 -6.81
CA ILE A 73 3.28 -7.68 -8.18
C ILE A 73 2.47 -6.71 -9.05
N TYR A 74 3.03 -6.28 -10.15
CA TYR A 74 2.44 -5.25 -11.03
C TYR A 74 2.30 -5.76 -12.46
N PRO A 75 1.09 -6.08 -12.95
CA PRO A 75 -0.19 -6.07 -12.23
C PRO A 75 -0.37 -7.31 -11.32
N THR A 76 -1.18 -7.16 -10.25
CA THR A 76 -1.60 -8.26 -9.38
C THR A 76 -2.86 -8.93 -9.95
N LYS A 77 -2.90 -10.26 -9.98
CA LYS A 77 -4.10 -11.02 -10.36
C LYS A 77 -5.08 -11.14 -9.19
N LEU A 78 -6.38 -11.24 -9.47
CA LEU A 78 -7.42 -11.33 -8.42
C LEU A 78 -7.21 -12.48 -7.44
N ASN A 79 -6.78 -13.65 -7.90
CA ASN A 79 -6.50 -14.81 -7.05
C ASN A 79 -5.18 -14.73 -6.26
N GLN A 80 -4.41 -13.68 -6.47
CA GLN A 80 -3.16 -13.39 -5.75
C GLN A 80 -3.32 -12.28 -4.70
N LEU A 81 -4.51 -11.70 -4.57
CA LEU A 81 -4.75 -10.55 -3.68
C LEU A 81 -4.63 -10.89 -2.20
N HIS A 82 -5.08 -12.09 -1.79
CA HIS A 82 -5.09 -12.52 -0.40
C HIS A 82 -5.73 -11.48 0.55
N LEU A 83 -6.91 -10.96 0.20
CA LEU A 83 -7.58 -9.88 0.94
C LEU A 83 -7.90 -10.24 2.39
N SER A 84 -8.02 -11.53 2.74
CA SER A 84 -8.17 -11.97 4.13
C SER A 84 -7.00 -11.55 5.04
N ARG A 85 -5.85 -11.18 4.46
CA ARG A 85 -4.73 -10.64 5.24
C ARG A 85 -5.04 -9.29 5.87
N MET A 86 -6.00 -8.53 5.35
CA MET A 86 -6.46 -7.29 5.99
C MET A 86 -6.98 -7.57 7.40
N GLU A 87 -7.73 -8.66 7.58
CA GLU A 87 -8.21 -9.07 8.91
C GLU A 87 -7.05 -9.43 9.85
N GLN A 88 -6.03 -10.13 9.35
CA GLN A 88 -4.86 -10.45 10.16
C GLN A 88 -4.05 -9.20 10.56
N LEU A 89 -3.97 -8.19 9.70
CA LEU A 89 -3.31 -6.93 10.04
C LEU A 89 -4.08 -6.12 11.12
N ARG A 90 -5.39 -6.36 11.30
CA ARG A 90 -6.21 -5.71 12.34
C ARG A 90 -5.73 -5.97 13.76
N LYS A 91 -4.98 -7.05 14.00
CA LYS A 91 -4.34 -7.30 15.30
C LYS A 91 -3.36 -6.19 15.71
N TYR A 92 -2.85 -5.42 14.76
CA TYR A 92 -1.93 -4.31 15.01
C TYR A 92 -2.61 -2.94 15.08
N ASN A 93 -3.65 -2.75 14.27
CA ASN A 93 -4.41 -1.50 14.19
C ASN A 93 -5.75 -1.78 13.50
N GLU A 94 -6.82 -1.13 13.96
CA GLU A 94 -8.14 -1.24 13.32
C GLU A 94 -8.19 -0.52 11.96
N ASN A 95 -7.35 0.50 11.76
CA ASN A 95 -7.26 1.28 10.53
C ASN A 95 -6.44 0.54 9.46
N ILE A 96 -7.06 -0.43 8.81
CA ILE A 96 -6.45 -1.20 7.71
C ILE A 96 -6.98 -0.73 6.37
N GLY A 97 -6.08 -0.39 5.47
CA GLY A 97 -6.38 -0.06 4.08
C GLY A 97 -5.89 -1.13 3.10
N PHE A 98 -6.06 -0.83 1.83
CA PHE A 98 -5.60 -1.69 0.74
C PHE A 98 -4.93 -0.85 -0.36
N SER A 99 -3.73 -1.26 -0.77
CA SER A 99 -2.99 -0.70 -1.91
C SER A 99 -3.14 -1.66 -3.09
N ASP A 100 -3.90 -1.24 -4.09
CA ASP A 100 -4.38 -2.07 -5.19
C ASP A 100 -3.55 -1.87 -6.46
N HIS A 101 -2.97 -2.95 -6.99
CA HIS A 101 -2.19 -2.98 -8.22
C HIS A 101 -2.81 -3.91 -9.28
N THR A 102 -4.11 -4.17 -9.19
CA THR A 102 -4.85 -4.87 -10.25
C THR A 102 -4.98 -3.97 -11.48
N LYS A 103 -5.18 -4.60 -12.64
CA LYS A 103 -5.31 -3.92 -13.92
C LYS A 103 -6.79 -3.56 -14.18
N PRO A 104 -7.18 -2.28 -14.11
CA PRO A 104 -8.60 -1.89 -14.18
C PRO A 104 -9.28 -2.29 -15.48
N TYR A 105 -8.57 -2.32 -16.60
CA TYR A 105 -9.10 -2.71 -17.89
C TYR A 105 -9.40 -4.21 -18.02
N GLU A 106 -8.78 -5.05 -17.19
CA GLU A 106 -9.02 -6.50 -17.19
C GLU A 106 -10.00 -6.94 -16.11
N THR A 107 -9.96 -6.29 -14.94
CA THR A 107 -10.68 -6.74 -13.74
C THR A 107 -11.70 -5.72 -13.23
N GLY A 108 -11.87 -4.59 -13.91
CA GLY A 108 -12.64 -3.48 -13.37
C GLY A 108 -12.05 -2.98 -12.05
N LEU A 109 -12.91 -2.57 -11.16
CA LEU A 109 -12.53 -2.05 -9.83
C LEU A 109 -12.81 -3.06 -8.72
N ILE A 110 -13.05 -4.33 -9.07
CA ILE A 110 -13.54 -5.33 -8.12
C ILE A 110 -12.63 -5.55 -6.92
N ALA A 111 -11.30 -5.50 -7.08
CA ALA A 111 -10.35 -5.66 -6.00
C ALA A 111 -10.51 -4.55 -4.94
N SER A 112 -10.59 -3.30 -5.39
CA SER A 112 -10.83 -2.14 -4.51
C SER A 112 -12.23 -2.19 -3.88
N LYS A 113 -13.28 -2.56 -4.66
CA LYS A 113 -14.65 -2.73 -4.15
C LYS A 113 -14.72 -3.81 -3.07
N LEU A 114 -14.06 -4.95 -3.28
CA LEU A 114 -13.95 -6.02 -2.29
C LEU A 114 -13.27 -5.54 -1.00
N ALA A 115 -12.15 -4.83 -1.12
CA ALA A 115 -11.45 -4.30 0.04
C ALA A 115 -12.33 -3.30 0.83
N ILE A 116 -13.08 -2.42 0.16
CA ILE A 116 -14.05 -1.50 0.79
C ILE A 116 -15.13 -2.29 1.54
N TRP A 117 -15.72 -3.30 0.89
CA TRP A 117 -16.74 -4.14 1.52
C TRP A 117 -16.20 -4.92 2.73
N LEU A 118 -14.97 -5.40 2.67
CA LEU A 118 -14.25 -6.04 3.78
C LEU A 118 -13.81 -5.05 4.88
N GLY A 119 -14.14 -3.76 4.74
CA GLY A 119 -13.91 -2.75 5.76
C GLY A 119 -12.54 -2.09 5.69
N ALA A 120 -11.96 -1.94 4.51
CA ALA A 120 -10.80 -1.08 4.33
C ALA A 120 -11.12 0.36 4.75
N SER A 121 -10.27 0.95 5.59
CA SER A 121 -10.37 2.34 6.01
C SER A 121 -9.93 3.33 4.92
N CYS A 122 -9.12 2.88 3.98
CA CYS A 122 -8.69 3.64 2.81
C CYS A 122 -8.26 2.70 1.67
N ILE A 123 -8.35 3.22 0.44
CA ILE A 123 -7.86 2.57 -0.77
C ILE A 123 -6.77 3.45 -1.38
N GLU A 124 -5.63 2.87 -1.71
CA GLU A 124 -4.58 3.50 -2.50
C GLU A 124 -4.59 2.92 -3.91
N ARG A 125 -4.63 3.79 -4.90
CA ARG A 125 -4.58 3.44 -6.33
C ARG A 125 -3.61 4.34 -7.07
N HIS A 126 -2.91 3.77 -8.05
CA HIS A 126 -2.28 4.57 -9.09
C HIS A 126 -3.36 5.31 -9.89
N PHE A 127 -3.10 6.55 -10.25
CA PHE A 127 -4.06 7.43 -10.93
C PHE A 127 -3.42 8.12 -12.12
N THR A 128 -4.12 8.20 -13.24
CA THR A 128 -3.68 8.94 -14.42
C THR A 128 -4.85 9.56 -15.16
N ILE A 129 -4.60 10.71 -15.79
CA ILE A 129 -5.49 11.32 -16.78
C ILE A 129 -5.03 11.03 -18.21
N LEU A 130 -3.91 10.34 -18.36
CA LEU A 130 -3.32 9.96 -19.65
C LEU A 130 -3.79 8.56 -20.06
N ASP A 131 -3.59 8.22 -21.33
CA ASP A 131 -3.75 6.86 -21.81
C ASP A 131 -2.81 5.90 -21.04
N GLU A 132 -3.27 4.69 -20.76
CA GLU A 132 -2.52 3.70 -19.98
C GLU A 132 -1.14 3.38 -20.55
N ASN A 133 -0.97 3.50 -21.87
CA ASN A 133 0.28 3.19 -22.57
C ASN A 133 1.29 4.36 -22.52
N LEU A 134 0.88 5.52 -22.04
CA LEU A 134 1.73 6.71 -21.99
C LEU A 134 2.49 6.87 -20.67
N THR A 135 2.20 6.03 -19.68
CA THR A 135 2.87 6.06 -18.38
C THR A 135 3.31 4.67 -17.95
N LYS A 136 4.40 4.62 -17.16
CA LYS A 136 4.95 3.34 -16.68
C LYS A 136 3.96 2.53 -15.88
N ASP A 137 3.21 3.19 -15.00
CA ASP A 137 2.22 2.57 -14.11
C ASP A 137 0.78 2.69 -14.66
N GLY A 138 0.64 3.16 -15.91
CA GLY A 138 -0.65 3.28 -16.59
C GLY A 138 -1.50 2.02 -16.55
N PRO A 139 -0.94 0.83 -16.82
CA PRO A 139 -1.71 -0.42 -16.80
C PRO A 139 -2.40 -0.73 -15.46
N VAL A 140 -1.91 -0.22 -14.34
CA VAL A 140 -2.51 -0.40 -13.00
C VAL A 140 -3.17 0.88 -12.47
N SER A 141 -3.19 1.93 -13.27
CA SER A 141 -3.79 3.23 -12.88
C SER A 141 -5.27 3.27 -13.19
N ILE A 142 -6.02 3.95 -12.32
CA ILE A 142 -7.41 4.32 -12.56
C ILE A 142 -7.48 5.75 -13.13
N ASN A 143 -8.55 6.04 -13.82
CA ASN A 143 -8.87 7.36 -14.36
C ASN A 143 -9.88 8.11 -13.46
N PRO A 144 -10.20 9.41 -13.75
CA PRO A 144 -11.15 10.18 -12.95
C PRO A 144 -12.55 9.54 -12.84
N HIS A 145 -13.05 8.91 -13.89
CA HIS A 145 -14.35 8.24 -13.87
C HIS A 145 -14.35 7.06 -12.91
N GLN A 146 -13.31 6.23 -12.97
CA GLN A 146 -13.13 5.07 -12.10
C GLN A 146 -12.91 5.49 -10.62
N LEU A 147 -12.23 6.61 -10.38
CA LEU A 147 -12.10 7.16 -9.03
C LEU A 147 -13.46 7.58 -8.47
N ASN A 148 -14.28 8.25 -9.28
CA ASN A 148 -15.64 8.62 -8.88
C ASN A 148 -16.51 7.39 -8.59
N GLU A 149 -16.46 6.36 -9.43
CA GLU A 149 -17.15 5.08 -9.23
C GLU A 149 -16.78 4.42 -7.89
N LEU A 150 -15.49 4.41 -7.52
CA LEU A 150 -15.04 3.89 -6.22
C LEU A 150 -15.56 4.74 -5.05
N SER A 151 -15.60 6.05 -5.22
CA SER A 151 -16.12 6.97 -4.21
C SER A 151 -17.62 6.74 -3.97
N GLU A 152 -18.40 6.60 -5.05
CA GLU A 152 -19.84 6.29 -4.98
C GLU A 152 -20.08 4.92 -4.33
N PHE A 153 -19.33 3.90 -4.75
CA PHE A 153 -19.41 2.56 -4.18
C PHE A 153 -19.13 2.57 -2.67
N GLY A 154 -18.15 3.36 -2.22
CA GLY A 154 -17.84 3.53 -0.80
C GLY A 154 -18.98 4.13 0.01
N GLY A 155 -19.88 4.90 -0.62
CA GLY A 155 -21.05 5.50 0.01
C GLY A 155 -22.25 4.55 0.17
N TYR A 156 -22.24 3.38 -0.49
CA TYR A 156 -23.33 2.41 -0.36
C TYR A 156 -23.25 1.63 0.96
N ASP A 157 -24.40 1.16 1.44
CA ASP A 157 -24.46 0.23 2.57
C ASP A 157 -23.86 -1.15 2.20
N LYS A 158 -23.57 -1.95 3.21
CA LYS A 158 -22.92 -3.25 3.04
C LYS A 158 -23.70 -4.26 2.21
N LEU A 159 -25.05 -4.19 2.23
CA LEU A 159 -25.90 -5.08 1.44
C LEU A 159 -25.78 -4.72 -0.05
N LYS A 160 -25.91 -3.43 -0.36
CA LYS A 160 -25.77 -2.95 -1.73
C LYS A 160 -24.36 -3.18 -2.30
N GLN A 161 -23.32 -2.95 -1.49
CA GLN A 161 -21.95 -3.27 -1.86
C GLN A 161 -21.81 -4.75 -2.22
N LYS A 162 -22.39 -5.65 -1.42
CA LYS A 162 -22.35 -7.09 -1.65
C LYS A 162 -23.07 -7.51 -2.94
N GLU A 163 -24.27 -7.00 -3.19
CA GLU A 163 -25.02 -7.24 -4.42
C GLU A 163 -24.19 -6.89 -5.67
N ILE A 164 -23.57 -5.70 -5.69
CA ILE A 164 -22.73 -5.25 -6.79
C ILE A 164 -21.53 -6.19 -6.99
N ILE A 165 -20.86 -6.58 -5.91
CA ILE A 165 -19.72 -7.51 -5.97
C ILE A 165 -20.12 -8.87 -6.52
N GLU A 166 -21.25 -9.43 -6.07
CA GLU A 166 -21.73 -10.73 -6.50
C GLU A 166 -22.18 -10.74 -7.98
N ASP A 167 -22.69 -9.61 -8.46
CA ASP A 167 -23.05 -9.41 -9.87
C ASP A 167 -21.82 -9.25 -10.76
N GLU A 168 -20.87 -8.38 -10.37
CA GLU A 168 -19.66 -8.11 -11.16
C GLU A 168 -18.64 -9.26 -11.13
N PHE A 169 -18.55 -9.99 -10.01
CA PHE A 169 -17.56 -11.04 -9.81
C PHE A 169 -18.10 -12.18 -8.93
N PRO A 170 -18.91 -13.09 -9.46
CA PRO A 170 -19.52 -14.19 -8.69
C PRO A 170 -18.54 -15.09 -7.94
N SER A 171 -17.29 -15.17 -8.40
CA SER A 171 -16.21 -15.96 -7.76
C SER A 171 -15.27 -15.13 -6.88
N TRP A 172 -15.75 -14.03 -6.32
CA TRP A 172 -14.96 -13.08 -5.51
C TRP A 172 -14.19 -13.72 -4.34
N GLN A 173 -14.67 -14.85 -3.82
CA GLN A 173 -14.02 -15.60 -2.74
C GLN A 173 -12.59 -16.03 -3.10
N ALA A 174 -12.29 -16.21 -4.40
CA ALA A 174 -10.94 -16.53 -4.86
C ALA A 174 -9.91 -15.43 -4.50
N SER A 175 -10.36 -14.20 -4.32
CA SER A 175 -9.52 -13.07 -3.93
C SER A 175 -9.19 -13.02 -2.43
N LEU A 176 -9.90 -13.77 -1.59
CA LEU A 176 -9.64 -13.82 -0.15
C LEU A 176 -8.31 -14.47 0.18
N GLY A 177 -7.96 -15.56 -0.51
CA GLY A 177 -6.71 -16.29 -0.34
C GLY A 177 -6.45 -16.72 1.11
N ASN A 178 -5.17 -16.76 1.50
CA ASN A 178 -4.74 -17.17 2.84
C ASN A 178 -4.25 -15.94 3.63
N PRO A 179 -4.76 -15.68 4.85
CA PRO A 179 -4.29 -14.59 5.70
C PRO A 179 -2.83 -14.76 6.14
N ASP A 180 -2.40 -16.00 6.39
CA ASP A 180 -1.02 -16.37 6.80
C ASP A 180 -0.12 -16.72 5.62
N ARG A 181 -0.37 -16.13 4.47
CA ARG A 181 0.42 -16.41 3.27
C ARG A 181 1.90 -16.07 3.45
N LYS A 182 2.76 -16.89 2.85
CA LYS A 182 4.16 -16.53 2.65
C LYS A 182 4.29 -15.60 1.44
N LEU A 183 5.35 -14.79 1.41
CA LEU A 183 5.69 -14.03 0.22
C LEU A 183 5.98 -14.99 -0.94
N SER A 184 5.45 -14.71 -2.11
CA SER A 184 5.71 -15.48 -3.33
C SER A 184 7.15 -15.25 -3.80
N THR A 185 7.65 -16.13 -4.68
CA THR A 185 8.97 -15.96 -5.29
C THR A 185 9.09 -14.61 -6.00
N GLU A 186 8.04 -14.19 -6.70
CA GLU A 186 8.02 -12.92 -7.42
C GLU A 186 8.10 -11.71 -6.46
N GLU A 187 7.36 -11.75 -5.34
CA GLU A 187 7.44 -10.71 -4.31
C GLU A 187 8.83 -10.67 -3.66
N LEU A 188 9.46 -11.82 -3.43
CA LEU A 188 10.83 -11.90 -2.89
C LEU A 188 11.84 -11.31 -3.88
N MET A 189 11.73 -11.61 -5.18
CA MET A 189 12.58 -11.02 -6.21
C MET A 189 12.39 -9.50 -6.29
N ASN A 190 11.15 -9.02 -6.26
CA ASN A 190 10.85 -7.59 -6.24
C ASN A 190 11.37 -6.92 -4.97
N ARG A 191 11.25 -7.59 -3.82
CA ARG A 191 11.84 -7.11 -2.57
C ARG A 191 13.34 -6.92 -2.68
N ASP A 192 14.06 -7.94 -3.13
CA ASP A 192 15.52 -7.90 -3.25
C ASP A 192 15.99 -6.85 -4.28
N TYR A 193 15.22 -6.66 -5.35
CA TYR A 193 15.54 -5.68 -6.38
C TYR A 193 15.31 -4.23 -5.94
N TYR A 194 14.19 -3.94 -5.26
CA TYR A 194 13.81 -2.56 -4.93
C TYR A 194 14.32 -2.11 -3.58
N ARG A 195 14.41 -3.00 -2.62
CA ARG A 195 14.89 -2.70 -1.29
C ARG A 195 16.35 -2.22 -1.33
N GLY A 196 16.65 -1.09 -0.67
CA GLY A 196 17.97 -0.47 -0.71
C GLY A 196 18.33 0.24 -2.02
N ARG A 197 17.45 0.24 -3.02
CA ARG A 197 17.70 0.91 -4.31
C ARG A 197 17.56 2.43 -4.21
N PHE A 198 16.68 2.90 -3.36
CA PHE A 198 16.48 4.33 -3.15
C PHE A 198 17.51 4.84 -2.15
N ALA A 199 18.30 5.81 -2.60
CA ALA A 199 19.36 6.41 -1.82
C ALA A 199 19.33 7.92 -1.94
N SER A 200 19.77 8.60 -0.89
CA SER A 200 19.93 10.05 -0.86
C SER A 200 21.41 10.40 -0.71
N SER A 201 21.81 11.54 -1.24
CA SER A 201 23.11 12.14 -0.93
C SER A 201 22.89 13.18 0.17
N LEU A 202 23.41 12.92 1.35
CA LEU A 202 23.36 13.83 2.50
C LEU A 202 24.80 14.09 2.97
N GLU A 203 25.21 15.34 3.05
CA GLU A 203 26.57 15.74 3.48
C GLU A 203 27.69 14.96 2.77
N ASN A 204 27.56 14.80 1.45
CA ASN A 204 28.48 14.04 0.57
C ASN A 204 28.55 12.52 0.88
N LYS A 205 27.58 11.97 1.62
CA LYS A 205 27.48 10.52 1.83
C LYS A 205 26.20 9.97 1.17
N VAL A 206 26.31 8.81 0.57
CA VAL A 206 25.15 8.06 0.09
C VAL A 206 24.49 7.40 1.29
N VAL A 207 23.20 7.69 1.51
CA VAL A 207 22.39 7.15 2.62
C VAL A 207 21.22 6.40 2.05
N ASN A 208 21.19 5.10 2.27
CA ASN A 208 20.05 4.27 1.94
C ASN A 208 19.00 4.32 3.05
N ASN A 209 17.73 4.03 2.71
CA ASN A 209 16.65 4.01 3.69
C ASN A 209 16.77 2.83 4.67
N TRP A 210 17.61 1.87 4.37
CA TRP A 210 17.82 0.69 5.19
C TRP A 210 18.51 1.01 6.51
N GLU A 211 18.05 0.34 7.55
CA GLU A 211 18.56 0.51 8.91
C GLU A 211 20.07 0.23 9.02
N ASN A 212 20.55 -0.78 8.30
CA ASN A 212 21.93 -1.24 8.41
C ASN A 212 22.97 -0.30 7.76
N PHE A 213 22.55 0.59 6.88
CA PHE A 213 23.42 1.47 6.13
C PHE A 213 23.42 2.92 6.60
N ALA A 214 22.42 3.28 7.37
CA ALA A 214 22.26 4.62 7.86
C ALA A 214 22.89 4.80 9.24
N LYS A 215 24.18 4.51 9.38
CA LYS A 215 24.95 5.01 10.51
C LYS A 215 25.40 6.42 10.19
N PRO A 216 25.13 7.40 11.09
CA PRO A 216 25.70 8.74 10.96
C PRO A 216 27.21 8.69 11.04
#